data_8e7087e38a51b1d81b1cd42dae906196
#
_entry.id   8e7087e38a51b1d81b1cd42dae906196
#
_cell.length_a   1.000
_cell.length_b   1.000
_cell.length_c   1.000
_cell.angle_alpha   90.00
_cell.angle_beta   90.00
_cell.angle_gamma   90.00
#
_symmetry.space_group_name_H-M   'P 1'
#
loop_
_entity.id
_entity.type
_entity.pdbx_description
1 polymer ?
#
loop_
_entity_poly.entity_id
_entity_poly.type
_entity_poly.pdbx_seq_one_letter_code
_entity_poly.pdbx_strand_id
1 'polypeptide(L)'
;QQTSSQDGSFDNIVDGASCFAIQFPYTVNANGVEISINSKSDLEKIENVFDATIEGNNILEIVFPITITFADYSQITIENKGELMVRARECIEGGGDDDIECVDFVYPITLFTFVIDAQQSSEIQVETDFDMYRVFSELEDNRLVSFQYPITLTKHDGTEIVVENNADLIATLEMEKN
;
A
#
# COMPACT_ATOMS: atom_id res chain seq x y z
N GLN A 1 7.74 6.06 -6.55
CA GLN A 1 6.71 6.67 -5.70
C GLN A 1 5.42 5.87 -5.76
N GLN A 2 4.94 5.50 -6.94
CA GLN A 2 3.72 4.68 -7.11
C GLN A 2 3.78 3.32 -6.40
N THR A 3 4.95 2.66 -6.40
CA THR A 3 5.16 1.36 -5.73
C THR A 3 5.29 1.47 -4.20
N SER A 4 5.67 2.64 -3.69
CA SER A 4 5.86 2.91 -2.26
C SER A 4 4.70 3.67 -1.62
N SER A 5 3.62 3.93 -2.37
CA SER A 5 2.40 4.53 -1.84
C SER A 5 1.63 3.55 -0.96
N GLN A 6 0.86 4.07 -0.01
CA GLN A 6 -0.11 3.29 0.73
C GLN A 6 -1.38 3.19 -0.12
N ASP A 7 -1.59 2.08 -0.80
CA ASP A 7 -2.61 1.94 -1.84
C ASP A 7 -3.94 1.32 -1.38
N GLY A 8 -3.97 0.72 -0.20
CA GLY A 8 -5.17 0.10 0.33
C GLY A 8 -5.54 -1.25 -0.29
N SER A 9 -4.70 -1.81 -1.13
CA SER A 9 -4.94 -3.07 -1.86
C SER A 9 -5.19 -4.30 -0.97
N PHE A 10 -4.87 -4.22 0.32
CA PHE A 10 -4.90 -5.37 1.22
C PHE A 10 -6.27 -5.68 1.81
N ASP A 11 -7.18 -4.74 1.85
CA ASP A 11 -8.45 -4.96 2.50
C ASP A 11 -9.62 -4.56 1.61
N ASN A 12 -9.98 -5.36 0.67
CA ASN A 12 -11.19 -5.21 -0.15
C ASN A 12 -12.51 -5.21 0.67
N ILE A 13 -12.43 -4.90 1.97
CA ILE A 13 -13.60 -4.76 2.84
C ILE A 13 -14.47 -3.58 2.43
N VAL A 14 -13.83 -2.56 1.82
CA VAL A 14 -14.55 -1.41 1.25
C VAL A 14 -14.58 -1.59 -0.26
N ASP A 15 -15.70 -2.04 -0.79
CA ASP A 15 -15.89 -2.37 -2.22
C ASP A 15 -15.31 -1.33 -3.17
N GLY A 16 -14.20 -1.65 -3.82
CA GLY A 16 -13.58 -0.84 -4.86
C GLY A 16 -12.87 0.43 -4.39
N ALA A 17 -12.64 0.59 -3.09
CA ALA A 17 -11.86 1.70 -2.55
C ALA A 17 -10.40 1.27 -2.38
N SER A 18 -9.60 1.42 -3.42
CA SER A 18 -8.18 1.06 -3.43
C SER A 18 -7.23 2.20 -3.06
N CYS A 19 -7.71 3.45 -2.99
CA CYS A 19 -6.89 4.62 -2.68
C CYS A 19 -6.63 4.86 -1.19
N PHE A 20 -7.12 4.00 -0.31
CA PHE A 20 -6.80 4.02 1.13
C PHE A 20 -6.88 2.62 1.73
N ALA A 21 -6.21 2.41 2.86
CA ALA A 21 -6.30 1.20 3.67
C ALA A 21 -6.85 1.47 5.05
N ILE A 22 -7.59 0.50 5.62
CA ILE A 22 -7.98 0.55 7.03
C ILE A 22 -6.76 0.16 7.87
N GLN A 23 -6.39 1.02 8.80
CA GLN A 23 -5.22 0.78 9.66
C GLN A 23 -5.51 -0.33 10.68
N PHE A 24 -4.63 -1.31 10.74
CA PHE A 24 -4.66 -2.33 11.79
C PHE A 24 -4.28 -1.77 13.18
N PRO A 25 -4.83 -2.31 14.27
CA PRO A 25 -5.93 -3.27 14.31
C PRO A 25 -7.30 -2.60 14.16
N TYR A 26 -8.25 -3.33 13.63
CA TYR A 26 -9.65 -2.96 13.65
C TYR A 26 -10.54 -4.20 13.87
N THR A 27 -11.82 -3.99 14.11
CA THR A 27 -12.75 -5.08 14.40
C THR A 27 -13.87 -5.11 13.37
N VAL A 28 -14.25 -6.29 12.95
CA VAL A 28 -15.42 -6.53 12.10
C VAL A 28 -16.37 -7.51 12.74
N ASN A 29 -17.64 -7.46 12.34
CA ASN A 29 -18.64 -8.46 12.64
C ASN A 29 -19.02 -9.20 11.35
N ALA A 30 -18.65 -10.46 11.26
CA ALA A 30 -18.96 -11.32 10.12
C ALA A 30 -20.04 -12.33 10.52
N ASN A 31 -21.25 -12.21 9.94
CA ASN A 31 -22.41 -13.07 10.25
C ASN A 31 -22.72 -13.17 11.76
N GLY A 32 -22.51 -12.08 12.52
CA GLY A 32 -22.72 -12.05 13.97
C GLY A 32 -21.51 -12.50 14.80
N VAL A 33 -20.39 -12.85 14.18
CA VAL A 33 -19.14 -13.20 14.85
C VAL A 33 -18.20 -12.01 14.84
N GLU A 34 -17.81 -11.52 16.01
CA GLU A 34 -16.83 -10.44 16.15
C GLU A 34 -15.41 -10.97 15.93
N ILE A 35 -14.66 -10.34 15.02
CA ILE A 35 -13.31 -10.72 14.63
C ILE A 35 -12.40 -9.49 14.72
N SER A 36 -11.31 -9.62 15.48
CA SER A 36 -10.25 -8.60 15.49
C SER A 36 -9.26 -8.89 14.38
N ILE A 37 -9.03 -7.89 13.54
CA ILE A 37 -8.10 -7.92 12.41
C ILE A 37 -6.84 -7.14 12.84
N ASN A 38 -5.75 -7.84 13.08
CA ASN A 38 -4.49 -7.24 13.52
C ASN A 38 -3.45 -7.19 12.41
N SER A 39 -3.69 -7.92 11.33
CA SER A 39 -2.82 -8.00 10.16
C SER A 39 -3.58 -8.51 8.95
N LYS A 40 -2.98 -8.39 7.77
CA LYS A 40 -3.53 -8.92 6.51
C LYS A 40 -3.92 -10.41 6.61
N SER A 41 -3.10 -11.23 7.27
CA SER A 41 -3.39 -12.66 7.41
C SER A 41 -4.66 -12.96 8.21
N ASP A 42 -5.12 -12.01 9.03
CA ASP A 42 -6.36 -12.19 9.80
C ASP A 42 -7.63 -12.07 8.93
N LEU A 43 -7.52 -11.53 7.71
CA LEU A 43 -8.64 -11.45 6.75
C LEU A 43 -9.18 -12.85 6.39
N GLU A 44 -8.32 -13.87 6.35
CA GLU A 44 -8.72 -15.26 6.15
C GLU A 44 -9.75 -15.75 7.19
N LYS A 45 -9.77 -15.15 8.39
CA LYS A 45 -10.75 -15.49 9.42
C LYS A 45 -12.17 -15.12 9.00
N ILE A 46 -12.33 -14.04 8.23
CA ILE A 46 -13.62 -13.60 7.67
C ILE A 46 -14.09 -14.61 6.65
N GLU A 47 -13.22 -15.03 5.73
CA GLU A 47 -13.52 -16.05 4.73
C GLU A 47 -13.95 -17.36 5.38
N ASN A 48 -13.24 -17.82 6.40
CA ASN A 48 -13.59 -19.03 7.15
C ASN A 48 -14.98 -18.95 7.79
N VAL A 49 -15.41 -17.78 8.29
CA VAL A 49 -16.76 -17.59 8.83
C VAL A 49 -17.80 -17.64 7.72
N PHE A 50 -17.51 -17.05 6.56
CA PHE A 50 -18.41 -17.07 5.42
C PHE A 50 -18.57 -18.44 4.82
N ASP A 51 -17.47 -19.20 4.68
CA ASP A 51 -17.46 -20.58 4.16
C ASP A 51 -18.21 -21.57 5.10
N ALA A 52 -18.19 -21.30 6.40
CA ALA A 52 -18.93 -22.10 7.37
C ALA A 52 -20.45 -21.86 7.32
N THR A 53 -20.91 -20.82 6.61
CA THR A 53 -22.33 -20.48 6.50
C THR A 53 -22.93 -21.15 5.27
N ILE A 54 -23.74 -22.18 5.47
CA ILE A 54 -24.25 -23.06 4.40
C ILE A 54 -25.34 -22.39 3.51
N GLU A 55 -26.06 -21.40 4.02
CA GLU A 55 -27.10 -20.68 3.26
C GLU A 55 -27.24 -19.25 3.80
N GLY A 56 -27.13 -18.26 2.94
CA GLY A 56 -27.50 -16.88 3.25
C GLY A 56 -26.57 -15.84 2.64
N ASN A 57 -27.02 -14.61 2.68
CA ASN A 57 -26.17 -13.47 2.34
C ASN A 57 -25.13 -13.30 3.45
N ASN A 58 -23.86 -13.36 3.11
CA ASN A 58 -22.80 -13.01 4.05
C ASN A 58 -22.92 -11.53 4.40
N ILE A 59 -22.88 -11.22 5.68
CA ILE A 59 -22.98 -9.87 6.22
C ILE A 59 -21.67 -9.55 6.90
N LEU A 60 -21.02 -8.47 6.45
CA LEU A 60 -19.83 -7.90 7.05
C LEU A 60 -20.12 -6.49 7.53
N GLU A 61 -19.85 -6.23 8.79
CA GLU A 61 -19.99 -4.91 9.40
C GLU A 61 -18.69 -4.51 10.08
N ILE A 62 -18.19 -3.32 9.77
CA ILE A 62 -17.02 -2.74 10.42
C ILE A 62 -17.46 -2.11 11.74
N VAL A 63 -16.70 -2.33 12.80
CA VAL A 63 -16.92 -1.71 14.12
C VAL A 63 -16.14 -0.39 14.18
N PHE A 64 -16.86 0.72 14.28
CA PHE A 64 -16.28 2.06 14.34
C PHE A 64 -15.96 2.50 15.78
N PRO A 65 -15.03 3.45 15.99
CA PRO A 65 -14.26 4.17 14.96
C PRO A 65 -13.13 3.34 14.35
N ILE A 66 -12.74 3.70 13.13
CA ILE A 66 -11.54 3.15 12.46
C ILE A 66 -10.64 4.29 12.00
N THR A 67 -9.37 3.98 11.73
CA THR A 67 -8.45 4.92 11.06
C THR A 67 -8.18 4.41 9.66
N ILE A 68 -8.27 5.26 8.66
CA ILE A 68 -7.83 4.97 7.30
C ILE A 68 -6.56 5.74 6.97
N THR A 69 -5.71 5.13 6.14
CA THR A 69 -4.45 5.70 5.65
C THR A 69 -4.53 5.83 4.14
N PHE A 70 -4.30 7.04 3.63
CA PHE A 70 -4.28 7.31 2.19
C PHE A 70 -2.91 7.00 1.57
N ALA A 71 -2.83 7.02 0.23
CA ALA A 71 -1.62 6.79 -0.55
C ALA A 71 -0.44 7.71 -0.17
N ASP A 72 -0.71 8.93 0.30
CA ASP A 72 0.29 9.89 0.80
C ASP A 72 0.66 9.69 2.28
N TYR A 73 0.21 8.57 2.90
CA TYR A 73 0.35 8.24 4.32
C TYR A 73 -0.38 9.18 5.29
N SER A 74 -1.18 10.10 4.80
CA SER A 74 -2.07 10.86 5.67
C SER A 74 -3.14 9.96 6.27
N GLN A 75 -3.58 10.27 7.50
CA GLN A 75 -4.53 9.45 8.23
C GLN A 75 -5.71 10.28 8.70
N ILE A 76 -6.89 9.67 8.65
CA ILE A 76 -8.08 10.24 9.26
C ILE A 76 -8.84 9.18 10.05
N THR A 77 -9.53 9.61 11.10
CA THR A 77 -10.46 8.77 11.86
C THR A 77 -11.84 8.84 11.22
N ILE A 78 -12.45 7.70 11.02
CA ILE A 78 -13.81 7.53 10.50
C ILE A 78 -14.69 7.05 11.64
N GLU A 79 -15.71 7.82 11.95
CA GLU A 79 -16.59 7.58 13.10
C GLU A 79 -17.78 6.65 12.80
N ASN A 80 -18.14 6.52 11.51
CA ASN A 80 -19.32 5.76 11.13
C ASN A 80 -19.27 5.31 9.65
N LYS A 81 -20.15 4.38 9.31
CA LYS A 81 -20.29 3.84 7.96
C LYS A 81 -20.58 4.91 6.90
N GLY A 82 -21.34 5.93 7.24
CA GLY A 82 -21.69 7.02 6.30
C GLY A 82 -20.45 7.78 5.85
N GLU A 83 -19.57 8.12 6.78
CA GLU A 83 -18.28 8.77 6.47
C GLU A 83 -17.38 7.88 5.62
N LEU A 84 -17.28 6.59 5.96
CA LEU A 84 -16.50 5.63 5.18
C LEU A 84 -17.01 5.57 3.73
N MET A 85 -18.33 5.48 3.53
CA MET A 85 -18.90 5.42 2.18
C MET A 85 -18.70 6.70 1.37
N VAL A 86 -18.64 7.86 2.02
CA VAL A 86 -18.29 9.13 1.36
C VAL A 86 -16.85 9.07 0.86
N ARG A 87 -15.90 8.61 1.68
CA ARG A 87 -14.49 8.48 1.29
C ARG A 87 -14.28 7.44 0.18
N ALA A 88 -14.95 6.29 0.28
CA ALA A 88 -14.92 5.28 -0.76
C ALA A 88 -15.44 5.81 -2.11
N ARG A 89 -16.50 6.61 -2.09
CA ARG A 89 -17.03 7.24 -3.30
C ARG A 89 -16.08 8.28 -3.89
N GLU A 90 -15.50 9.14 -3.05
CA GLU A 90 -14.48 10.10 -3.49
C GLU A 90 -13.30 9.40 -4.14
N CYS A 91 -12.89 8.25 -3.61
CA CYS A 91 -11.85 7.40 -4.16
C CYS A 91 -12.21 6.88 -5.56
N ILE A 92 -13.38 6.28 -5.71
CA ILE A 92 -13.86 5.72 -6.99
C ILE A 92 -14.04 6.83 -8.05
N GLU A 93 -14.58 7.99 -7.66
CA GLU A 93 -14.81 9.13 -8.56
C GLU A 93 -13.51 9.86 -8.93
N GLY A 94 -12.45 9.73 -8.11
CA GLY A 94 -11.13 10.34 -8.34
C GLY A 94 -10.32 9.73 -9.48
N GLY A 95 -10.77 8.61 -10.03
CA GLY A 95 -10.08 7.88 -11.10
C GLY A 95 -9.45 6.58 -10.61
N GLY A 96 -8.97 5.77 -11.56
CA GLY A 96 -8.30 4.51 -11.24
C GLY A 96 -7.04 4.73 -10.41
N ASP A 97 -6.75 3.77 -9.59
CA ASP A 97 -5.50 3.66 -8.87
C ASP A 97 -4.35 3.45 -9.88
N ASP A 98 -3.43 4.41 -9.93
CA ASP A 98 -2.24 4.35 -10.79
C ASP A 98 -1.06 3.66 -10.08
N ASP A 99 -1.24 3.22 -8.83
CA ASP A 99 -0.19 2.60 -8.05
C ASP A 99 0.13 1.18 -8.55
N ILE A 100 1.38 0.77 -8.36
CA ILE A 100 1.85 -0.56 -8.77
C ILE A 100 1.79 -1.48 -7.55
N GLU A 101 0.72 -2.26 -7.47
CA GLU A 101 0.42 -3.13 -6.33
C GLU A 101 1.04 -4.54 -6.43
N CYS A 102 1.45 -4.91 -7.64
CA CYS A 102 1.88 -6.28 -7.92
C CYS A 102 3.34 -6.57 -7.53
N VAL A 103 4.08 -5.56 -7.08
CA VAL A 103 5.49 -5.67 -6.73
C VAL A 103 5.88 -4.72 -5.60
N ASP A 104 6.59 -5.23 -4.60
CA ASP A 104 7.09 -4.49 -3.45
C ASP A 104 8.62 -4.44 -3.42
N PHE A 105 9.18 -3.38 -2.87
CA PHE A 105 10.60 -3.29 -2.59
C PHE A 105 10.99 -4.11 -1.35
N VAL A 106 12.10 -4.84 -1.45
CA VAL A 106 12.70 -5.53 -0.28
C VAL A 106 13.71 -4.58 0.38
N TYR A 107 13.39 -4.11 1.56
CA TYR A 107 14.23 -3.20 2.34
C TYR A 107 15.26 -3.94 3.20
N PRO A 108 16.38 -3.29 3.61
CA PRO A 108 16.74 -1.90 3.34
C PRO A 108 17.29 -1.67 1.94
N ILE A 109 17.10 -0.46 1.40
CA ILE A 109 17.64 -0.02 0.11
C ILE A 109 18.50 1.22 0.33
N THR A 110 19.66 1.29 -0.33
CA THR A 110 20.49 2.48 -0.33
C THR A 110 20.26 3.29 -1.60
N LEU A 111 20.04 4.58 -1.44
CA LEU A 111 19.93 5.55 -2.52
C LEU A 111 21.18 6.44 -2.53
N PHE A 112 21.74 6.67 -3.71
CA PHE A 112 22.73 7.72 -3.94
C PHE A 112 22.03 8.99 -4.34
N THR A 113 22.35 10.09 -3.70
CA THR A 113 21.85 11.41 -4.06
C THR A 113 22.98 12.33 -4.47
N PHE A 114 22.75 13.20 -5.44
CA PHE A 114 23.69 14.21 -5.90
C PHE A 114 23.01 15.56 -6.04
N VAL A 115 23.50 16.56 -5.31
CA VAL A 115 23.01 17.94 -5.39
C VAL A 115 23.83 18.66 -6.44
N ILE A 116 23.20 19.06 -7.54
CA ILE A 116 23.85 19.61 -8.73
C ILE A 116 24.59 20.91 -8.40
N ASP A 117 23.94 21.83 -7.73
CA ASP A 117 24.48 23.18 -7.43
C ASP A 117 25.66 23.11 -6.45
N ALA A 118 25.57 22.24 -5.47
CA ALA A 118 26.61 22.05 -4.44
C ALA A 118 27.71 21.05 -4.89
N GLN A 119 27.51 20.32 -5.98
CA GLN A 119 28.37 19.21 -6.42
C GLN A 119 28.67 18.23 -5.30
N GLN A 120 27.68 17.94 -4.49
CA GLN A 120 27.78 17.10 -3.30
C GLN A 120 26.97 15.83 -3.47
N SER A 121 27.60 14.68 -3.20
CA SER A 121 26.96 13.38 -3.14
C SER A 121 26.76 12.93 -1.71
N SER A 122 25.69 12.20 -1.47
CA SER A 122 25.43 11.52 -0.20
C SER A 122 24.66 10.22 -0.42
N GLU A 123 24.64 9.38 0.61
CA GLU A 123 23.90 8.13 0.62
C GLU A 123 22.73 8.26 1.61
N ILE A 124 21.58 7.73 1.25
CA ILE A 124 20.40 7.65 2.10
C ILE A 124 19.99 6.18 2.17
N GLN A 125 19.92 5.62 3.36
CA GLN A 125 19.33 4.31 3.57
C GLN A 125 17.84 4.47 3.86
N VAL A 126 17.02 3.76 3.11
CA VAL A 126 15.55 3.68 3.29
C VAL A 126 15.21 2.30 3.81
N GLU A 127 14.41 2.28 4.87
CA GLU A 127 14.05 1.06 5.61
C GLU A 127 12.61 0.62 5.34
N THR A 128 11.79 1.52 4.79
CA THR A 128 10.36 1.31 4.59
C THR A 128 9.85 2.02 3.34
N ASP A 129 8.66 1.65 2.86
CA ASP A 129 7.94 2.36 1.80
C ASP A 129 7.71 3.83 2.16
N PHE A 130 7.38 4.11 3.41
CA PHE A 130 7.23 5.50 3.88
C PHE A 130 8.51 6.32 3.70
N ASP A 131 9.68 5.77 4.05
CA ASP A 131 10.97 6.45 3.84
C ASP A 131 11.24 6.68 2.36
N MET A 132 10.98 5.66 1.53
CA MET A 132 11.12 5.75 0.07
C MET A 132 10.18 6.82 -0.50
N TYR A 133 8.91 6.78 -0.13
CA TYR A 133 7.92 7.77 -0.54
C TYR A 133 8.35 9.19 -0.17
N ARG A 134 8.79 9.40 1.08
CA ARG A 134 9.25 10.70 1.56
C ARG A 134 10.45 11.21 0.76
N VAL A 135 11.46 10.38 0.51
CA VAL A 135 12.64 10.79 -0.28
C VAL A 135 12.22 11.26 -1.65
N PHE A 136 11.34 10.55 -2.35
CA PHE A 136 10.89 10.92 -3.69
C PHE A 136 9.90 12.08 -3.70
N SER A 137 9.07 12.26 -2.67
CA SER A 137 8.15 13.40 -2.57
C SER A 137 8.84 14.71 -2.23
N GLU A 138 9.98 14.67 -1.52
CA GLU A 138 10.78 15.83 -1.14
C GLU A 138 11.93 16.13 -2.13
N LEU A 139 11.97 15.45 -3.29
CA LEU A 139 13.00 15.66 -4.31
C LEU A 139 12.88 17.05 -4.92
N GLU A 140 13.96 17.83 -4.80
CA GLU A 140 14.11 19.12 -5.45
C GLU A 140 14.68 18.94 -6.87
N ASP A 141 14.37 19.88 -7.77
CA ASP A 141 14.81 19.84 -9.19
C ASP A 141 16.34 19.80 -9.36
N ASN A 142 17.10 20.28 -8.37
CA ASN A 142 18.56 20.28 -8.37
C ASN A 142 19.19 19.01 -7.78
N ARG A 143 18.38 17.98 -7.45
CA ARG A 143 18.86 16.73 -6.85
C ARG A 143 18.61 15.54 -7.76
N LEU A 144 19.66 14.78 -8.02
CA LEU A 144 19.60 13.50 -8.70
C LEU A 144 19.58 12.37 -7.66
N VAL A 145 18.81 11.31 -7.94
CA VAL A 145 18.73 10.11 -7.11
C VAL A 145 18.95 8.88 -7.98
N SER A 146 19.68 7.93 -7.45
CA SER A 146 19.96 6.63 -8.07
C SER A 146 19.91 5.52 -7.03
N PHE A 147 19.39 4.36 -7.38
CA PHE A 147 19.48 3.17 -6.54
C PHE A 147 20.91 2.63 -6.51
N GLN A 148 21.32 2.12 -5.35
CA GLN A 148 22.50 1.27 -5.26
C GLN A 148 22.09 -0.16 -5.63
N TYR A 149 22.38 -0.55 -6.85
CA TYR A 149 22.10 -1.90 -7.34
C TYR A 149 23.11 -2.95 -6.85
N PRO A 150 22.73 -4.25 -6.76
CA PRO A 150 21.39 -4.77 -7.06
C PRO A 150 20.37 -4.46 -5.98
N ILE A 151 19.09 -4.38 -6.35
CA ILE A 151 17.97 -4.34 -5.42
C ILE A 151 17.08 -5.56 -5.64
N THR A 152 16.31 -5.94 -4.64
CA THR A 152 15.34 -7.04 -4.73
C THR A 152 13.92 -6.49 -4.67
N LEU A 153 13.06 -7.04 -5.51
CA LEU A 153 11.61 -6.81 -5.49
C LEU A 153 10.92 -8.12 -5.15
N THR A 154 9.79 -8.06 -4.47
CA THR A 154 8.92 -9.22 -4.20
C THR A 154 7.62 -9.05 -4.95
N LYS A 155 7.20 -10.05 -5.74
CA LYS A 155 5.89 -10.11 -6.37
C LYS A 155 4.78 -10.47 -5.37
N HIS A 156 3.53 -10.22 -5.76
CA HIS A 156 2.34 -10.59 -4.98
C HIS A 156 2.28 -12.10 -4.63
N ASP A 157 2.88 -12.96 -5.45
CA ASP A 157 2.96 -14.41 -5.23
C ASP A 157 4.13 -14.84 -4.31
N GLY A 158 4.89 -13.86 -3.77
CA GLY A 158 6.07 -14.08 -2.94
C GLY A 158 7.36 -14.38 -3.72
N THR A 159 7.33 -14.33 -5.05
CA THR A 159 8.53 -14.53 -5.88
C THR A 159 9.44 -13.31 -5.81
N GLU A 160 10.71 -13.53 -5.50
CA GLU A 160 11.72 -12.47 -5.50
C GLU A 160 12.37 -12.29 -6.87
N ILE A 161 12.56 -11.03 -7.27
CA ILE A 161 13.26 -10.63 -8.49
C ILE A 161 14.43 -9.75 -8.11
N VAL A 162 15.63 -10.12 -8.56
CA VAL A 162 16.83 -9.28 -8.43
C VAL A 162 16.95 -8.38 -9.64
N VAL A 163 17.06 -7.09 -9.40
CA VAL A 163 17.17 -6.03 -10.40
C VAL A 163 18.58 -5.45 -10.34
N GLU A 164 19.29 -5.49 -11.46
CA GLU A 164 20.70 -5.14 -11.55
C GLU A 164 20.97 -3.69 -11.97
N ASN A 165 19.97 -3.02 -12.56
CA ASN A 165 20.10 -1.67 -13.09
C ASN A 165 18.73 -1.01 -13.34
N ASN A 166 18.73 0.28 -13.68
CA ASN A 166 17.52 1.04 -13.96
C ASN A 166 16.68 0.48 -15.12
N ALA A 167 17.30 -0.08 -16.14
CA ALA A 167 16.55 -0.61 -17.28
C ALA A 167 15.76 -1.87 -16.88
N ASP A 168 16.38 -2.75 -16.07
CA ASP A 168 15.72 -3.93 -15.53
C ASP A 168 14.60 -3.53 -14.56
N LEU A 169 14.81 -2.49 -13.74
CA LEU A 169 13.78 -1.96 -12.84
C LEU A 169 12.57 -1.48 -13.63
N ILE A 170 12.78 -0.64 -14.63
CA ILE A 170 11.71 -0.12 -15.47
C ILE A 170 10.95 -1.26 -16.16
N ALA A 171 11.69 -2.22 -16.75
CA ALA A 171 11.08 -3.36 -17.42
C ALA A 171 10.23 -4.22 -16.47
N THR A 172 10.70 -4.43 -15.23
CA THR A 172 9.95 -5.17 -14.21
C THR A 172 8.67 -4.43 -13.83
N LEU A 173 8.75 -3.13 -13.52
CA LEU A 173 7.59 -2.32 -13.15
C LEU A 173 6.57 -2.20 -14.30
N GLU A 174 7.02 -2.10 -15.55
CA GLU A 174 6.12 -2.05 -16.72
C GLU A 174 5.40 -3.39 -16.96
N MET A 175 6.06 -4.52 -16.70
CA MET A 175 5.43 -5.84 -16.83
C MET A 175 4.36 -6.09 -15.77
N GLU A 176 4.55 -5.57 -14.57
CA GLU A 176 3.62 -5.79 -13.45
C GLU A 176 2.51 -4.72 -13.40
N LYS A 177 2.56 -3.67 -14.22
CA LYS A 177 1.51 -2.64 -14.34
C LYS A 177 0.32 -3.09 -15.19
N ASN A 178 0.41 -4.23 -15.91
CA ASN A 178 -0.63 -4.78 -16.74
C ASN A 178 -1.21 -6.05 -16.08
#